data_eda38f7eec30a8c7cb91e8bfd2742c7a
#
_entry.id   eda38f7eec30a8c7cb91e8bfd2742c7a
#
_cell.length_a   1.000
_cell.length_b   1.000
_cell.length_c   1.000
_cell.angle_alpha   90.00
_cell.angle_beta   90.00
_cell.angle_gamma   90.00
#
_symmetry.space_group_name_H-M   'P 1'
#
loop_
_entity.id
_entity.type
_entity.pdbx_description
1 polymer ?
#
loop_
_entity_poly.entity_id
_entity_poly.type
_entity_poly.pdbx_seq_one_letter_code
_entity_poly.pdbx_strand_id
1 'polypeptide(L)'
;MRERHKTRAVRIGDVAIGGENPIRIQSMCNTKTEDVEATVAQIRALTAAGCEIVRVAVPTVAAAEAIGDIRRQIKIPLVVDIHFDYRLALAAMEHGADKIRINPGNIGEDWKLREVVNAAKERNIPIRVGVNSGSLEKDLLQKYGGVTAEGIVESALEKVHRIEELGYENLVISIKSSDVLMCIRAHELLAAETDYPLHIGITEAGTLLRGTVKSAVGLGVILYEGIGDTIRVSLTGDPLEEIKAAREILKSLGLRKGGVEVVSCPTCGRTEIDLIGLANRVESLVERYSDLDVRVAVMGCVVNGPGEAREADFGVAGGKGAGVLIRKGEVIRTMPEAELLPALEAELQRIRAERR
;
A
#
# COMPACT_ATOMS: atom_id res chain seq x y z
N MET A 1 -1.05 0.95 -19.40
CA MET A 1 -0.31 1.62 -18.33
C MET A 1 0.85 2.37 -18.98
N ARG A 2 1.14 3.59 -18.57
CA ARG A 2 2.28 4.34 -19.08
C ARG A 2 3.60 3.78 -18.57
N GLU A 3 4.72 4.13 -19.23
CA GLU A 3 6.05 3.78 -18.73
C GLU A 3 6.26 4.39 -17.35
N ARG A 4 6.89 3.61 -16.45
CA ARG A 4 7.11 4.08 -15.09
C ARG A 4 8.02 5.29 -15.05
N HIS A 5 7.62 6.31 -14.32
CA HIS A 5 8.44 7.49 -14.07
C HIS A 5 9.79 7.10 -13.45
N LYS A 6 10.87 7.60 -14.02
CA LYS A 6 12.23 7.28 -13.58
C LYS A 6 12.58 8.10 -12.35
N THR A 7 12.62 7.44 -11.22
CA THR A 7 13.06 8.03 -9.97
C THR A 7 14.42 7.49 -9.55
N ARG A 8 15.15 8.23 -8.75
CA ARG A 8 16.38 7.73 -8.13
C ARG A 8 16.06 6.64 -7.10
N ALA A 9 16.98 5.71 -6.86
CA ALA A 9 16.79 4.68 -5.85
C ALA A 9 17.15 5.22 -4.45
N VAL A 10 16.28 4.96 -3.47
CA VAL A 10 16.47 5.28 -2.05
C VAL A 10 16.38 4.02 -1.23
N ARG A 11 17.30 3.85 -0.28
CA ARG A 11 17.36 2.67 0.58
C ARG A 11 16.78 3.00 1.97
N ILE A 12 15.87 2.15 2.45
CA ILE A 12 15.22 2.26 3.76
C ILE A 12 15.50 0.97 4.50
N GLY A 13 16.47 0.96 5.40
CA GLY A 13 16.98 -0.30 5.96
C GLY A 13 17.41 -1.25 4.85
N ASP A 14 16.83 -2.45 4.83
CA ASP A 14 17.12 -3.49 3.83
C ASP A 14 16.25 -3.40 2.56
N VAL A 15 15.30 -2.46 2.50
CA VAL A 15 14.38 -2.30 1.38
C VAL A 15 14.78 -1.11 0.52
N ALA A 16 14.89 -1.31 -0.80
CA ALA A 16 15.06 -0.24 -1.78
C ALA A 16 13.72 0.13 -2.42
N ILE A 17 13.55 1.42 -2.70
CA ILE A 17 12.40 2.01 -3.40
C ILE A 17 12.89 2.92 -4.52
N GLY A 18 12.04 3.25 -5.47
CA GLY A 18 12.43 4.06 -6.63
C GLY A 18 13.27 3.28 -7.64
N GLY A 19 13.66 3.90 -8.74
CA GLY A 19 14.34 3.24 -9.83
C GLY A 19 13.55 2.04 -10.37
N GLU A 20 14.24 0.94 -10.61
CA GLU A 20 13.64 -0.33 -11.07
C GLU A 20 13.05 -1.19 -9.93
N ASN A 21 13.10 -0.69 -8.69
CA ASN A 21 12.58 -1.47 -7.56
C ASN A 21 11.04 -1.56 -7.61
N PRO A 22 10.45 -2.67 -7.13
CA PRO A 22 9.00 -2.81 -7.10
C PRO A 22 8.35 -1.77 -6.18
N ILE A 23 7.12 -1.39 -6.51
CA ILE A 23 6.33 -0.48 -5.68
C ILE A 23 6.07 -1.16 -4.34
N ARG A 24 6.42 -0.49 -3.23
CA ARG A 24 6.32 -1.06 -1.88
C ARG A 24 5.04 -0.63 -1.16
N ILE A 25 4.46 -1.57 -0.42
CA ILE A 25 3.30 -1.32 0.42
C ILE A 25 3.77 -0.89 1.81
N GLN A 26 3.35 0.31 2.21
CA GLN A 26 3.58 0.84 3.55
C GLN A 26 2.24 0.99 4.28
N SER A 27 2.19 0.61 5.57
CA SER A 27 1.10 0.96 6.48
C SER A 27 1.62 1.68 7.72
N MET A 28 0.72 2.01 8.63
CA MET A 28 1.03 2.72 9.86
C MET A 28 0.32 2.07 11.04
N CYS A 29 1.05 1.85 12.13
CA CYS A 29 0.45 1.38 13.37
C CYS A 29 -0.51 2.41 13.95
N ASN A 30 -1.55 1.93 14.59
CA ASN A 30 -2.49 2.73 15.38
C ASN A 30 -2.34 2.49 16.89
N THR A 31 -1.37 1.65 17.29
CA THR A 31 -0.97 1.48 18.69
C THR A 31 -0.20 2.69 19.19
N LYS A 32 -0.14 2.88 20.49
CA LYS A 32 0.79 3.85 21.12
C LYS A 32 2.21 3.29 21.00
N THR A 33 3.12 4.07 20.43
CA THR A 33 4.48 3.60 20.11
C THR A 33 5.28 3.21 21.36
N GLU A 34 5.01 3.87 22.50
CA GLU A 34 5.60 3.52 23.80
C GLU A 34 5.13 2.16 24.34
N ASP A 35 4.01 1.62 23.86
CA ASP A 35 3.60 0.25 24.09
C ASP A 35 4.30 -0.66 23.08
N VAL A 36 5.51 -1.06 23.42
CA VAL A 36 6.40 -1.86 22.57
C VAL A 36 5.77 -3.19 22.20
N GLU A 37 5.15 -3.87 23.16
CA GLU A 37 4.57 -5.20 22.96
C GLU A 37 3.40 -5.15 21.96
N ALA A 38 2.44 -4.26 22.18
CA ALA A 38 1.31 -4.07 21.27
C ALA A 38 1.75 -3.62 19.88
N THR A 39 2.73 -2.71 19.80
CA THR A 39 3.25 -2.19 18.52
C THR A 39 3.98 -3.28 17.74
N VAL A 40 4.83 -4.07 18.38
CA VAL A 40 5.53 -5.21 17.75
C VAL A 40 4.55 -6.27 17.27
N ALA A 41 3.53 -6.59 18.10
CA ALA A 41 2.49 -7.54 17.70
C ALA A 41 1.74 -7.07 16.43
N GLN A 42 1.35 -5.80 16.39
CA GLN A 42 0.69 -5.22 15.21
C GLN A 42 1.62 -5.21 13.98
N ILE A 43 2.89 -4.83 14.13
CA ILE A 43 3.85 -4.84 13.01
C ILE A 43 4.02 -6.26 12.46
N ARG A 44 4.08 -7.27 13.31
CA ARG A 44 4.17 -8.68 12.86
C ARG A 44 2.94 -9.11 12.09
N ALA A 45 1.76 -8.73 12.54
CA ALA A 45 0.51 -9.00 11.84
C ALA A 45 0.47 -8.30 10.47
N LEU A 46 0.83 -7.02 10.41
CA LEU A 46 0.94 -6.26 9.16
C LEU A 46 1.97 -6.89 8.19
N THR A 47 3.12 -7.31 8.72
CA THR A 47 4.16 -7.98 7.91
C THR A 47 3.65 -9.29 7.32
N ALA A 48 2.95 -10.10 8.12
CA ALA A 48 2.34 -11.35 7.66
C ALA A 48 1.28 -11.12 6.57
N ALA A 49 0.55 -10.00 6.64
CA ALA A 49 -0.41 -9.58 5.60
C ALA A 49 0.24 -9.04 4.32
N GLY A 50 1.56 -8.76 4.34
CA GLY A 50 2.32 -8.28 3.19
C GLY A 50 2.72 -6.79 3.25
N CYS A 51 2.72 -6.18 4.42
CA CYS A 51 3.35 -4.87 4.65
C CYS A 51 4.86 -5.00 4.50
N GLU A 52 5.46 -4.11 3.73
CA GLU A 52 6.90 -4.15 3.42
C GLU A 52 7.68 -3.03 4.13
N ILE A 53 7.00 -1.97 4.56
CA ILE A 53 7.55 -0.85 5.31
C ILE A 53 6.49 -0.42 6.32
N VAL A 54 6.84 -0.30 7.59
CA VAL A 54 5.90 0.13 8.63
C VAL A 54 6.24 1.52 9.14
N ARG A 55 5.21 2.30 9.51
CA ARG A 55 5.36 3.62 10.13
C ARG A 55 4.72 3.63 11.52
N VAL A 56 5.37 4.31 12.46
CA VAL A 56 4.84 4.61 13.80
C VAL A 56 4.86 6.12 14.05
N ALA A 57 3.95 6.62 14.87
CA ALA A 57 3.97 8.00 15.33
C ALA A 57 4.92 8.14 16.53
N VAL A 58 5.70 9.21 16.57
CA VAL A 58 6.61 9.51 17.70
C VAL A 58 6.27 10.89 18.27
N PRO A 59 5.22 10.98 19.10
CA PRO A 59 4.77 12.24 19.68
C PRO A 59 5.48 12.62 20.99
N THR A 60 6.18 11.68 21.63
CA THR A 60 6.79 11.84 22.96
C THR A 60 8.22 11.29 23.00
N VAL A 61 8.99 11.68 24.01
CA VAL A 61 10.34 11.13 24.27
C VAL A 61 10.26 9.63 24.52
N ALA A 62 9.29 9.16 25.31
CA ALA A 62 9.11 7.74 25.57
C ALA A 62 8.86 6.94 24.28
N ALA A 63 8.07 7.49 23.34
CA ALA A 63 7.87 6.88 22.03
C ALA A 63 9.18 6.83 21.20
N ALA A 64 10.03 7.87 21.29
CA ALA A 64 11.31 7.88 20.59
C ALA A 64 12.29 6.84 21.18
N GLU A 65 12.34 6.71 22.50
CA GLU A 65 13.16 5.69 23.19
C GLU A 65 12.70 4.26 22.86
N ALA A 66 11.39 4.03 22.75
CA ALA A 66 10.80 2.73 22.39
C ALA A 66 11.21 2.24 20.99
N ILE A 67 11.65 3.12 20.08
CA ILE A 67 12.05 2.75 18.70
C ILE A 67 13.12 1.67 18.70
N GLY A 68 14.10 1.74 19.59
CA GLY A 68 15.18 0.76 19.68
C GLY A 68 14.67 -0.65 20.04
N ASP A 69 13.75 -0.72 20.99
CA ASP A 69 13.16 -2.00 21.41
C ASP A 69 12.24 -2.59 20.34
N ILE A 70 11.48 -1.76 19.65
CA ILE A 70 10.65 -2.18 18.50
C ILE A 70 11.53 -2.67 17.37
N ARG A 71 12.56 -1.88 16.96
CA ARG A 71 13.42 -2.18 15.81
C ARG A 71 14.14 -3.53 15.95
N ARG A 72 14.57 -3.90 17.14
CA ARG A 72 15.23 -5.18 17.42
C ARG A 72 14.30 -6.40 17.23
N GLN A 73 12.99 -6.21 17.27
CA GLN A 73 11.99 -7.28 17.25
C GLN A 73 11.24 -7.43 15.93
N ILE A 74 11.50 -6.57 14.96
CA ILE A 74 10.83 -6.56 13.64
C ILE A 74 11.83 -6.79 12.51
N LYS A 75 11.33 -7.25 11.36
CA LYS A 75 12.18 -7.55 10.19
C LYS A 75 12.06 -6.48 9.09
N ILE A 76 10.91 -5.80 8.98
CA ILE A 76 10.68 -4.78 7.97
C ILE A 76 11.18 -3.41 8.43
N PRO A 77 11.54 -2.50 7.51
CA PRO A 77 11.99 -1.16 7.86
C PRO A 77 10.97 -0.36 8.66
N LEU A 78 11.46 0.38 9.66
CA LEU A 78 10.69 1.22 10.56
C LEU A 78 10.82 2.70 10.18
N VAL A 79 9.70 3.31 9.81
CA VAL A 79 9.59 4.75 9.54
C VAL A 79 9.01 5.44 10.77
N VAL A 80 9.63 6.52 11.22
CA VAL A 80 9.10 7.34 12.31
C VAL A 80 8.48 8.62 11.77
N ASP A 81 7.33 8.97 12.31
CA ASP A 81 6.56 10.16 11.95
C ASP A 81 6.68 11.22 13.03
N ILE A 82 7.37 12.31 12.68
CA ILE A 82 7.65 13.44 13.58
C ILE A 82 6.87 14.65 13.11
N HIS A 83 6.09 15.26 13.99
CA HIS A 83 5.24 16.39 13.63
C HIS A 83 5.87 17.74 13.91
N PHE A 84 6.39 17.99 15.13
CA PHE A 84 6.80 19.34 15.55
C PHE A 84 8.17 19.39 16.22
N ASP A 85 8.47 18.46 17.12
CA ASP A 85 9.70 18.52 17.93
C ASP A 85 10.86 17.80 17.23
N TYR A 86 11.83 18.58 16.75
CA TYR A 86 13.04 18.07 16.09
C TYR A 86 13.86 17.12 16.96
N ARG A 87 13.82 17.28 18.30
CA ARG A 87 14.57 16.43 19.25
C ARG A 87 14.06 14.99 19.21
N LEU A 88 12.77 14.78 18.96
CA LEU A 88 12.21 13.45 18.78
C LEU A 88 12.72 12.77 17.50
N ALA A 89 12.99 13.56 16.44
CA ALA A 89 13.61 13.04 15.23
C ALA A 89 15.05 12.57 15.50
N LEU A 90 15.83 13.37 16.24
CA LEU A 90 17.20 13.03 16.63
C LEU A 90 17.22 11.76 17.47
N ALA A 91 16.42 11.69 18.53
CA ALA A 91 16.32 10.54 19.41
C ALA A 91 15.87 9.28 18.65
N ALA A 92 14.85 9.36 17.78
CA ALA A 92 14.39 8.23 17.02
C ALA A 92 15.45 7.69 16.04
N MET A 93 16.24 8.56 15.41
CA MET A 93 17.36 8.16 14.55
C MET A 93 18.48 7.50 15.35
N GLU A 94 18.78 8.01 16.55
CA GLU A 94 19.76 7.40 17.46
C GLU A 94 19.34 6.00 17.91
N HIS A 95 18.02 5.79 18.10
CA HIS A 95 17.45 4.49 18.48
C HIS A 95 17.21 3.54 17.27
N GLY A 96 17.62 3.92 16.05
CA GLY A 96 17.65 3.02 14.89
C GLY A 96 16.43 3.07 13.98
N ALA A 97 15.76 4.21 13.87
CA ALA A 97 14.78 4.43 12.81
C ALA A 97 15.43 4.32 11.42
N ASP A 98 14.80 3.58 10.49
CA ASP A 98 15.33 3.39 9.14
C ASP A 98 14.97 4.54 8.18
N LYS A 99 13.95 5.33 8.50
CA LYS A 99 13.55 6.56 7.79
C LYS A 99 12.76 7.46 8.71
N ILE A 100 12.91 8.76 8.55
CA ILE A 100 12.06 9.74 9.23
C ILE A 100 11.09 10.38 8.24
N ARG A 101 9.89 10.69 8.71
CA ARG A 101 8.92 11.54 8.01
C ARG A 101 8.76 12.84 8.79
N ILE A 102 8.97 13.94 8.12
CA ILE A 102 8.77 15.28 8.66
C ILE A 102 7.99 16.14 7.67
N ASN A 103 7.39 17.20 8.18
CA ASN A 103 7.05 18.37 7.39
C ASN A 103 8.02 19.49 7.82
N PRO A 104 9.00 19.88 6.99
CA PRO A 104 9.98 20.90 7.35
C PRO A 104 9.37 22.22 7.85
N GLY A 105 8.17 22.58 7.31
CA GLY A 105 7.43 23.75 7.77
C GLY A 105 6.94 23.67 9.23
N ASN A 106 6.78 22.46 9.77
CA ASN A 106 6.32 22.25 11.15
C ASN A 106 7.47 22.11 12.16
N ILE A 107 8.68 21.81 11.70
CA ILE A 107 9.87 21.65 12.56
C ILE A 107 10.29 22.98 13.19
N GLY A 108 9.94 24.10 12.55
CA GLY A 108 10.19 25.44 13.03
C GLY A 108 11.41 26.09 12.39
N GLU A 109 12.28 26.69 13.20
CA GLU A 109 13.42 27.50 12.75
C GLU A 109 14.45 26.68 11.95
N ASP A 110 15.15 27.31 11.01
CA ASP A 110 16.08 26.65 10.09
C ASP A 110 17.20 25.87 10.77
N TRP A 111 17.66 26.33 11.92
CA TRP A 111 18.69 25.61 12.67
C TRP A 111 18.20 24.25 13.19
N LYS A 112 16.90 24.11 13.55
CA LYS A 112 16.30 22.84 13.97
C LYS A 112 16.23 21.86 12.81
N LEU A 113 15.83 22.33 11.63
CA LEU A 113 15.85 21.52 10.42
C LEU A 113 17.28 21.07 10.09
N ARG A 114 18.27 21.96 10.24
CA ARG A 114 19.69 21.65 10.03
C ARG A 114 20.17 20.54 10.95
N GLU A 115 19.82 20.57 12.23
CA GLU A 115 20.15 19.49 13.18
C GLU A 115 19.58 18.14 12.73
N VAL A 116 18.32 18.10 12.32
CA VAL A 116 17.67 16.87 11.80
C VAL A 116 18.36 16.37 10.55
N VAL A 117 18.67 17.26 9.60
CA VAL A 117 19.34 16.90 8.34
C VAL A 117 20.75 16.40 8.58
N ASN A 118 21.53 17.05 9.47
CA ASN A 118 22.86 16.61 9.82
C ASN A 118 22.85 15.21 10.46
N ALA A 119 21.94 14.96 11.40
CA ALA A 119 21.81 13.66 12.04
C ALA A 119 21.39 12.56 11.02
N ALA A 120 20.51 12.88 10.09
CA ALA A 120 20.12 11.97 9.02
C ALA A 120 21.29 11.69 8.05
N LYS A 121 22.08 12.72 7.71
CA LYS A 121 23.26 12.63 6.83
C LYS A 121 24.34 11.74 7.43
N GLU A 122 24.67 11.93 8.71
CA GLU A 122 25.66 11.12 9.44
C GLU A 122 25.32 9.61 9.44
N ARG A 123 24.03 9.29 9.48
CA ARG A 123 23.52 7.92 9.57
C ARG A 123 23.02 7.38 8.23
N ASN A 124 23.05 8.21 7.18
CA ASN A 124 22.48 7.92 5.84
C ASN A 124 21.00 7.49 5.90
N ILE A 125 20.22 8.11 6.78
CA ILE A 125 18.79 7.83 6.98
C ILE A 125 17.96 8.71 6.05
N PRO A 126 17.15 8.13 5.13
CA PRO A 126 16.34 8.92 4.21
C PRO A 126 15.28 9.75 4.96
N ILE A 127 15.07 10.96 4.47
CA ILE A 127 14.04 11.87 4.97
C ILE A 127 12.85 11.86 4.00
N ARG A 128 11.64 11.61 4.51
CA ARG A 128 10.43 11.83 3.73
C ARG A 128 9.85 13.21 4.06
N VAL A 129 9.85 14.06 3.05
CA VAL A 129 9.15 15.34 3.08
C VAL A 129 7.66 15.08 2.84
N GLY A 130 6.82 15.38 3.81
CA GLY A 130 5.39 15.12 3.74
C GLY A 130 4.56 16.39 3.79
N VAL A 131 3.83 16.67 2.72
CA VAL A 131 2.89 17.79 2.61
C VAL A 131 1.46 17.24 2.45
N ASN A 132 0.52 17.83 3.20
CA ASN A 132 -0.89 17.52 3.08
C ASN A 132 -1.65 18.80 2.69
N SER A 133 -2.69 18.66 1.90
CA SER A 133 -3.56 19.78 1.47
C SER A 133 -4.08 20.62 2.65
N GLY A 134 -4.37 19.99 3.79
CA GLY A 134 -4.85 20.66 5.00
C GLY A 134 -3.79 21.45 5.79
N SER A 135 -2.51 21.41 5.41
CA SER A 135 -1.41 22.10 6.09
C SER A 135 -0.61 23.01 5.15
N LEU A 136 -1.26 23.52 4.12
CA LEU A 136 -0.63 24.44 3.17
C LEU A 136 -0.38 25.82 3.82
N GLU A 137 0.73 26.45 3.47
CA GLU A 137 1.17 27.76 3.98
C GLU A 137 0.21 28.87 3.56
N LYS A 138 0.06 29.90 4.42
CA LYS A 138 -0.89 31.00 4.20
C LYS A 138 -0.60 31.82 2.95
N ASP A 139 0.66 32.04 2.66
CA ASP A 139 1.15 32.76 1.47
C ASP A 139 0.82 32.00 0.18
N LEU A 140 0.98 30.68 0.17
CA LEU A 140 0.57 29.82 -0.96
C LEU A 140 -0.95 29.79 -1.10
N LEU A 141 -1.71 29.70 0.00
CA LEU A 141 -3.18 29.82 -0.05
C LEU A 141 -3.63 31.14 -0.65
N GLN A 142 -2.94 32.26 -0.32
CA GLN A 142 -3.24 33.56 -0.89
C GLN A 142 -2.82 33.65 -2.36
N LYS A 143 -1.65 33.14 -2.72
CA LYS A 143 -1.12 33.11 -4.10
C LYS A 143 -2.04 32.39 -5.06
N TYR A 144 -2.57 31.23 -4.65
CA TYR A 144 -3.39 30.35 -5.49
C TYR A 144 -4.90 30.52 -5.29
N GLY A 145 -5.33 31.40 -4.39
CA GLY A 145 -6.75 31.62 -4.09
C GLY A 145 -7.43 30.47 -3.35
N GLY A 146 -6.63 29.60 -2.68
CA GLY A 146 -7.11 28.44 -1.94
C GLY A 146 -6.18 27.24 -2.04
N VAL A 147 -6.67 26.06 -1.69
CA VAL A 147 -5.91 24.82 -1.81
C VAL A 147 -6.00 24.33 -3.27
N THR A 148 -4.86 24.25 -3.96
CA THR A 148 -4.77 23.80 -5.35
C THR A 148 -3.65 22.75 -5.50
N ALA A 149 -3.66 22.01 -6.60
CA ALA A 149 -2.61 21.06 -6.93
C ALA A 149 -1.25 21.75 -7.07
N GLU A 150 -1.22 22.88 -7.76
CA GLU A 150 -0.04 23.71 -7.98
C GLU A 150 0.56 24.22 -6.64
N GLY A 151 -0.29 24.70 -5.74
CA GLY A 151 0.13 25.16 -4.41
C GLY A 151 0.72 24.03 -3.54
N ILE A 152 0.14 22.82 -3.61
CA ILE A 152 0.66 21.65 -2.89
C ILE A 152 2.04 21.26 -3.43
N VAL A 153 2.23 21.29 -4.75
CA VAL A 153 3.50 20.95 -5.40
C VAL A 153 4.56 21.99 -5.07
N GLU A 154 4.26 23.28 -5.18
CA GLU A 154 5.19 24.36 -4.81
C GLU A 154 5.64 24.22 -3.35
N SER A 155 4.69 24.03 -2.42
CA SER A 155 4.98 23.78 -1.01
C SER A 155 5.91 22.57 -0.80
N ALA A 156 5.74 21.50 -1.56
CA ALA A 156 6.57 20.31 -1.44
C ALA A 156 8.00 20.58 -1.97
N LEU A 157 8.13 21.21 -3.13
CA LEU A 157 9.42 21.52 -3.74
C LEU A 157 10.23 22.52 -2.93
N GLU A 158 9.61 23.57 -2.40
CA GLU A 158 10.27 24.53 -1.51
C GLU A 158 10.88 23.83 -0.29
N LYS A 159 10.16 22.90 0.32
CA LYS A 159 10.64 22.12 1.46
C LYS A 159 11.76 21.15 1.10
N VAL A 160 11.73 20.59 -0.10
CA VAL A 160 12.79 19.75 -0.65
C VAL A 160 14.05 20.60 -0.85
N HIS A 161 13.94 21.75 -1.52
CA HIS A 161 15.06 22.65 -1.77
C HIS A 161 15.73 23.13 -0.46
N ARG A 162 14.97 23.42 0.59
CA ARG A 162 15.55 23.74 1.90
C ARG A 162 16.44 22.64 2.47
N ILE A 163 16.14 21.35 2.17
CA ILE A 163 16.99 20.24 2.61
C ILE A 163 18.17 20.05 1.65
N GLU A 164 17.97 20.24 0.36
CA GLU A 164 19.04 20.20 -0.65
C GLU A 164 20.12 21.27 -0.39
N GLU A 165 19.72 22.49 0.01
CA GLU A 165 20.63 23.57 0.40
C GLU A 165 21.50 23.20 1.61
N LEU A 166 21.06 22.26 2.44
CA LEU A 166 21.85 21.67 3.53
C LEU A 166 22.76 20.53 3.05
N GLY A 167 22.80 20.25 1.75
CA GLY A 167 23.64 19.24 1.11
C GLY A 167 23.17 17.82 1.37
N TYR A 168 21.83 17.57 1.42
CA TYR A 168 21.27 16.25 1.59
C TYR A 168 20.17 15.93 0.58
N GLU A 169 20.36 14.85 -0.18
CA GLU A 169 19.49 14.44 -1.27
C GLU A 169 18.91 13.01 -1.10
N ASN A 170 19.14 12.36 0.05
CA ASN A 170 18.51 11.06 0.32
C ASN A 170 17.06 11.27 0.77
N LEU A 171 16.20 11.65 -0.19
CA LEU A 171 14.85 12.15 0.05
C LEU A 171 13.78 11.27 -0.60
N VAL A 172 12.60 11.31 -0.01
CA VAL A 172 11.35 10.78 -0.55
C VAL A 172 10.30 11.88 -0.42
N ILE A 173 9.45 12.08 -1.42
CA ILE A 173 8.40 13.10 -1.36
C ILE A 173 7.04 12.43 -1.19
N SER A 174 6.18 13.05 -0.40
CA SER A 174 4.81 12.62 -0.19
C SER A 174 3.90 13.83 -0.16
N ILE A 175 3.03 13.92 -1.16
CA ILE A 175 1.92 14.88 -1.19
C ILE A 175 0.61 14.12 -1.05
N LYS A 176 -0.35 14.67 -0.30
CA LYS A 176 -1.62 14.01 -0.06
C LYS A 176 -2.77 15.02 -0.02
N SER A 177 -3.88 14.62 -0.63
CA SER A 177 -5.15 15.31 -0.54
C SER A 177 -6.28 14.32 -0.27
N SER A 178 -7.36 14.79 0.34
CA SER A 178 -8.63 14.07 0.44
C SER A 178 -9.47 14.22 -0.83
N ASP A 179 -9.20 15.22 -1.66
CA ASP A 179 -9.74 15.36 -3.01
C ASP A 179 -8.92 14.51 -3.99
N VAL A 180 -9.57 13.54 -4.62
CA VAL A 180 -8.92 12.56 -5.49
C VAL A 180 -8.37 13.21 -6.76
N LEU A 181 -9.13 14.08 -7.41
CA LEU A 181 -8.73 14.71 -8.66
C LEU A 181 -7.57 15.68 -8.43
N MET A 182 -7.64 16.47 -7.36
CA MET A 182 -6.53 17.33 -6.93
C MET A 182 -5.29 16.50 -6.62
N CYS A 183 -5.43 15.37 -5.92
CA CYS A 183 -4.32 14.48 -5.59
C CYS A 183 -3.65 13.91 -6.86
N ILE A 184 -4.44 13.46 -7.85
CA ILE A 184 -3.93 12.98 -9.13
C ILE A 184 -3.17 14.10 -9.83
N ARG A 185 -3.79 15.27 -10.00
CA ARG A 185 -3.18 16.41 -10.68
C ARG A 185 -1.87 16.86 -10.02
N ALA A 186 -1.84 16.90 -8.68
CA ALA A 186 -0.63 17.25 -7.95
C ALA A 186 0.51 16.24 -8.17
N HIS A 187 0.21 14.94 -8.26
CA HIS A 187 1.24 13.93 -8.56
C HIS A 187 1.75 14.01 -10.00
N GLU A 188 0.89 14.31 -10.98
CA GLU A 188 1.32 14.57 -12.36
C GLU A 188 2.30 15.74 -12.44
N LEU A 189 1.96 16.85 -11.79
CA LEU A 189 2.82 18.05 -11.74
C LEU A 189 4.14 17.75 -11.01
N LEU A 190 4.07 17.10 -9.84
CA LEU A 190 5.26 16.81 -9.06
C LEU A 190 6.22 15.85 -9.79
N ALA A 191 5.68 14.82 -10.44
CA ALA A 191 6.49 13.87 -11.21
C ALA A 191 7.22 14.52 -12.40
N ALA A 192 6.68 15.61 -12.95
CA ALA A 192 7.35 16.37 -14.02
C ALA A 192 8.54 17.22 -13.51
N GLU A 193 8.55 17.55 -12.21
CA GLU A 193 9.51 18.49 -11.61
C GLU A 193 10.62 17.80 -10.80
N THR A 194 10.51 16.48 -10.51
CA THR A 194 11.46 15.80 -9.63
C THR A 194 11.66 14.35 -10.00
N ASP A 195 12.86 13.83 -9.73
CA ASP A 195 13.22 12.41 -9.82
C ASP A 195 13.32 11.72 -8.43
N TYR A 196 12.90 12.38 -7.36
CA TYR A 196 12.81 11.73 -6.03
C TYR A 196 11.69 10.69 -6.00
N PRO A 197 11.88 9.57 -5.28
CA PRO A 197 10.81 8.58 -5.09
C PRO A 197 9.58 9.19 -4.43
N LEU A 198 8.40 8.82 -4.96
CA LEU A 198 7.13 9.34 -4.50
C LEU A 198 6.39 8.32 -3.63
N HIS A 199 6.00 8.76 -2.42
CA HIS A 199 5.09 8.00 -1.56
C HIS A 199 3.66 8.49 -1.77
N ILE A 200 2.85 7.69 -2.44
CA ILE A 200 1.51 8.07 -2.85
C ILE A 200 0.42 7.50 -1.93
N GLY A 201 -0.70 8.19 -1.83
CA GLY A 201 -1.86 7.78 -1.04
C GLY A 201 -2.91 8.87 -0.96
N ILE A 202 -4.17 8.47 -0.81
CA ILE A 202 -5.27 9.39 -0.53
C ILE A 202 -5.40 9.52 0.99
N THR A 203 -5.43 10.75 1.51
CA THR A 203 -5.63 10.99 2.95
C THR A 203 -7.12 11.10 3.26
N GLU A 204 -7.51 10.81 4.51
CA GLU A 204 -8.91 10.95 4.95
C GLU A 204 -9.90 10.25 4.00
N ALA A 205 -9.52 9.07 3.53
CA ALA A 205 -10.32 8.37 2.51
C ALA A 205 -11.68 7.89 3.06
N GLY A 206 -11.77 7.57 4.35
CA GLY A 206 -12.99 7.15 5.03
C GLY A 206 -12.96 5.72 5.53
N THR A 207 -14.14 5.16 5.84
CA THR A 207 -14.32 3.79 6.31
C THR A 207 -14.05 2.77 5.21
N LEU A 208 -14.01 1.48 5.54
CA LEU A 208 -13.55 0.39 4.68
C LEU A 208 -14.05 0.50 3.23
N LEU A 209 -15.35 0.47 2.99
CA LEU A 209 -15.88 0.50 1.61
C LEU A 209 -15.54 1.81 0.89
N ARG A 210 -15.91 2.96 1.50
CA ARG A 210 -15.72 4.27 0.86
C ARG A 210 -14.24 4.59 0.69
N GLY A 211 -13.44 4.30 1.71
CA GLY A 211 -12.01 4.56 1.71
C GLY A 211 -11.27 3.69 0.70
N THR A 212 -11.65 2.41 0.57
CA THR A 212 -11.09 1.51 -0.44
C THR A 212 -11.41 1.98 -1.85
N VAL A 213 -12.68 2.31 -2.15
CA VAL A 213 -13.07 2.81 -3.47
C VAL A 213 -12.34 4.10 -3.81
N LYS A 214 -12.31 5.06 -2.87
CA LYS A 214 -11.62 6.35 -3.05
C LYS A 214 -10.12 6.17 -3.29
N SER A 215 -9.47 5.30 -2.52
CA SER A 215 -8.06 4.97 -2.68
C SER A 215 -7.78 4.22 -3.98
N ALA A 216 -8.64 3.28 -4.36
CA ALA A 216 -8.49 2.53 -5.60
C ALA A 216 -8.58 3.43 -6.84
N VAL A 217 -9.53 4.39 -6.85
CA VAL A 217 -9.65 5.36 -7.93
C VAL A 217 -8.41 6.27 -8.00
N GLY A 218 -8.02 6.89 -6.87
CA GLY A 218 -6.90 7.83 -6.86
C GLY A 218 -5.56 7.16 -7.13
N LEU A 219 -5.24 6.10 -6.38
CA LEU A 219 -4.00 5.34 -6.58
C LEU A 219 -3.98 4.63 -7.93
N GLY A 220 -5.13 4.13 -8.39
CA GLY A 220 -5.24 3.45 -9.68
C GLY A 220 -4.85 4.37 -10.85
N VAL A 221 -5.33 5.60 -10.87
CA VAL A 221 -4.96 6.58 -11.91
C VAL A 221 -3.50 6.98 -11.79
N ILE A 222 -3.01 7.34 -10.59
CA ILE A 222 -1.62 7.76 -10.39
C ILE A 222 -0.65 6.65 -10.82
N LEU A 223 -0.92 5.40 -10.42
CA LEU A 223 -0.11 4.24 -10.80
C LEU A 223 -0.21 3.90 -12.30
N TYR A 224 -1.39 4.09 -12.92
CA TYR A 224 -1.58 3.89 -14.35
C TYR A 224 -0.75 4.88 -15.19
N GLU A 225 -0.59 6.12 -14.69
CA GLU A 225 0.31 7.14 -15.24
C GLU A 225 1.81 6.82 -15.02
N GLY A 226 2.12 5.70 -14.35
CA GLY A 226 3.49 5.30 -14.06
C GLY A 226 4.11 5.97 -12.84
N ILE A 227 3.34 6.67 -12.03
CA ILE A 227 3.81 7.48 -10.90
C ILE A 227 3.64 6.70 -9.58
N GLY A 228 4.70 6.71 -8.74
CA GLY A 228 4.68 6.18 -7.38
C GLY A 228 5.64 5.02 -7.15
N ASP A 229 6.32 5.07 -6.01
CA ASP A 229 7.35 4.11 -5.59
C ASP A 229 6.99 3.39 -4.30
N THR A 230 6.19 4.01 -3.47
CA THR A 230 5.55 3.40 -2.30
C THR A 230 4.11 3.86 -2.19
N ILE A 231 3.20 2.95 -1.78
CA ILE A 231 1.79 3.26 -1.62
C ILE A 231 1.35 3.08 -0.17
N ARG A 232 0.35 3.88 0.24
CA ARG A 232 -0.41 3.65 1.46
C ARG A 232 -1.90 3.91 1.21
N VAL A 233 -2.71 2.91 1.45
CA VAL A 233 -4.15 3.06 1.66
C VAL A 233 -4.37 3.54 3.10
N SER A 234 -5.24 4.52 3.33
CA SER A 234 -5.52 5.07 4.66
C SER A 234 -7.01 4.93 4.95
N LEU A 235 -7.35 4.07 5.90
CA LEU A 235 -8.72 3.75 6.26
C LEU A 235 -9.02 4.12 7.73
N THR A 236 -10.26 4.48 8.00
CA THR A 236 -10.78 4.51 9.36
C THR A 236 -11.21 3.10 9.74
N GLY A 237 -10.25 2.30 10.25
CA GLY A 237 -10.46 0.88 10.55
C GLY A 237 -9.16 0.15 10.91
N ASP A 238 -9.20 -1.18 10.80
CA ASP A 238 -8.04 -2.03 11.04
C ASP A 238 -6.98 -1.80 9.95
N PRO A 239 -5.72 -1.51 10.31
CA PRO A 239 -4.62 -1.36 9.33
C PRO A 239 -4.36 -2.61 8.47
N LEU A 240 -4.80 -3.79 8.87
CA LEU A 240 -4.73 -5.01 8.04
C LEU A 240 -5.55 -4.86 6.76
N GLU A 241 -6.70 -4.20 6.82
CA GLU A 241 -7.53 -3.92 5.65
C GLU A 241 -6.87 -2.93 4.68
N GLU A 242 -6.03 -2.01 5.18
CA GLU A 242 -5.19 -1.13 4.33
C GLU A 242 -4.25 -1.96 3.44
N ILE A 243 -3.63 -3.02 4.01
CA ILE A 243 -2.70 -3.89 3.26
C ILE A 243 -3.43 -4.73 2.21
N LYS A 244 -4.60 -5.30 2.58
CA LYS A 244 -5.43 -6.06 1.63
C LYS A 244 -5.82 -5.19 0.44
N ALA A 245 -6.37 -4.00 0.70
CA ALA A 245 -6.75 -3.06 -0.34
C ALA A 245 -5.55 -2.63 -1.22
N ALA A 246 -4.40 -2.33 -0.61
CA ALA A 246 -3.19 -1.96 -1.34
C ALA A 246 -2.69 -3.08 -2.27
N ARG A 247 -2.72 -4.33 -1.80
CA ARG A 247 -2.35 -5.50 -2.62
C ARG A 247 -3.29 -5.67 -3.80
N GLU A 248 -4.60 -5.56 -3.58
CA GLU A 248 -5.59 -5.72 -4.64
C GLU A 248 -5.50 -4.60 -5.69
N ILE A 249 -5.23 -3.35 -5.29
CA ILE A 249 -4.97 -2.24 -6.22
C ILE A 249 -3.75 -2.56 -7.11
N LEU A 250 -2.63 -3.00 -6.51
CA LEU A 250 -1.43 -3.34 -7.29
C LEU A 250 -1.63 -4.54 -8.21
N LYS A 251 -2.36 -5.57 -7.76
CA LYS A 251 -2.70 -6.75 -8.58
C LYS A 251 -3.60 -6.39 -9.74
N SER A 252 -4.67 -5.62 -9.50
CA SER A 252 -5.61 -5.19 -10.54
C SER A 252 -4.95 -4.40 -11.66
N LEU A 253 -3.81 -3.76 -11.38
CA LEU A 253 -2.99 -3.04 -12.36
C LEU A 253 -1.84 -3.90 -12.95
N GLY A 254 -1.71 -5.17 -12.56
CA GLY A 254 -0.59 -6.02 -12.98
C GLY A 254 0.78 -5.61 -12.42
N LEU A 255 0.81 -4.72 -11.43
CA LEU A 255 2.03 -4.22 -10.78
C LEU A 255 2.56 -5.14 -9.67
N ARG A 256 1.76 -6.10 -9.26
CA ARG A 256 2.13 -7.13 -8.29
C ARG A 256 1.64 -8.48 -8.76
N LYS A 257 2.54 -9.46 -8.79
CA LYS A 257 2.20 -10.86 -9.04
C LYS A 257 2.11 -11.62 -7.72
N GLY A 258 1.50 -12.79 -7.78
CA GLY A 258 1.38 -13.72 -6.65
C GLY A 258 0.07 -13.62 -5.89
N GLY A 259 -0.25 -14.69 -5.21
CA GLY A 259 -1.54 -14.98 -4.62
C GLY A 259 -2.52 -15.55 -5.64
N VAL A 260 -3.65 -16.00 -5.14
CA VAL A 260 -4.74 -16.51 -5.98
C VAL A 260 -5.68 -15.36 -6.33
N GLU A 261 -5.90 -15.15 -7.62
CA GLU A 261 -6.92 -14.23 -8.12
C GLU A 261 -8.24 -15.00 -8.24
N VAL A 262 -9.29 -14.52 -7.59
CA VAL A 262 -10.63 -15.10 -7.70
C VAL A 262 -11.46 -14.29 -8.69
N VAL A 263 -11.94 -14.94 -9.74
CA VAL A 263 -12.87 -14.36 -10.72
C VAL A 263 -14.23 -15.01 -10.52
N SER A 264 -15.21 -14.23 -10.12
CA SER A 264 -16.59 -14.71 -9.96
C SER A 264 -17.55 -13.97 -10.88
N CYS A 265 -18.52 -14.68 -11.44
CA CYS A 265 -19.55 -14.03 -12.23
C CYS A 265 -20.54 -13.29 -11.32
N PRO A 266 -21.18 -12.20 -11.81
CA PRO A 266 -22.25 -11.55 -11.08
C PRO A 266 -23.45 -12.51 -10.96
N THR A 267 -24.15 -12.45 -9.83
CA THR A 267 -25.40 -13.17 -9.66
C THR A 267 -26.44 -12.70 -10.69
N CYS A 268 -27.02 -13.63 -11.41
CA CYS A 268 -28.08 -13.37 -12.39
C CYS A 268 -29.19 -14.43 -12.31
N GLY A 269 -30.26 -14.29 -13.10
CA GLY A 269 -31.38 -15.24 -13.12
C GLY A 269 -31.04 -16.66 -13.56
N ARG A 270 -29.80 -16.93 -13.99
CA ARG A 270 -29.30 -18.29 -14.37
C ARG A 270 -28.52 -18.95 -13.24
N THR A 271 -28.28 -18.24 -12.12
CA THR A 271 -27.54 -18.80 -10.97
C THR A 271 -28.38 -19.89 -10.31
N GLU A 272 -27.85 -21.08 -10.17
CA GLU A 272 -28.54 -22.27 -9.64
C GLU A 272 -27.96 -22.79 -8.31
N ILE A 273 -26.95 -22.09 -7.76
CA ILE A 273 -26.26 -22.43 -6.51
C ILE A 273 -26.18 -21.22 -5.57
N ASP A 274 -25.81 -21.41 -4.32
CA ASP A 274 -25.40 -20.33 -3.42
C ASP A 274 -24.03 -19.76 -3.87
N LEU A 275 -24.03 -19.01 -4.98
CA LEU A 275 -22.82 -18.43 -5.56
C LEU A 275 -22.14 -17.45 -4.60
N ILE A 276 -22.91 -16.61 -3.91
CA ILE A 276 -22.36 -15.60 -2.98
C ILE A 276 -21.63 -16.30 -1.83
N GLY A 277 -22.29 -17.28 -1.21
CA GLY A 277 -21.69 -18.05 -0.12
C GLY A 277 -20.48 -18.86 -0.60
N LEU A 278 -20.52 -19.45 -1.81
CA LEU A 278 -19.39 -20.18 -2.37
C LEU A 278 -18.20 -19.24 -2.64
N ALA A 279 -18.42 -18.09 -3.28
CA ALA A 279 -17.37 -17.11 -3.59
C ALA A 279 -16.68 -16.61 -2.31
N ASN A 280 -17.43 -16.24 -1.29
CA ASN A 280 -16.88 -15.80 0.00
C ASN A 280 -16.04 -16.90 0.68
N ARG A 281 -16.48 -18.17 0.60
CA ARG A 281 -15.68 -19.29 1.12
C ARG A 281 -14.42 -19.54 0.31
N VAL A 282 -14.47 -19.34 -1.02
CA VAL A 282 -13.29 -19.45 -1.88
C VAL A 282 -12.32 -18.32 -1.59
N GLU A 283 -12.77 -17.08 -1.45
CA GLU A 283 -11.90 -15.96 -1.05
C GLU A 283 -11.18 -16.22 0.28
N SER A 284 -11.90 -16.73 1.27
CA SER A 284 -11.30 -17.12 2.57
C SER A 284 -10.33 -18.31 2.44
N LEU A 285 -10.63 -19.27 1.55
CA LEU A 285 -9.76 -20.41 1.28
C LEU A 285 -8.43 -19.97 0.66
N VAL A 286 -8.48 -19.11 -0.35
CA VAL A 286 -7.31 -18.73 -1.14
C VAL A 286 -6.30 -17.85 -0.37
N GLU A 287 -6.70 -17.21 0.72
CA GLU A 287 -5.78 -16.49 1.60
C GLU A 287 -4.63 -17.39 2.11
N ARG A 288 -4.88 -18.69 2.28
CA ARG A 288 -3.89 -19.69 2.71
C ARG A 288 -2.91 -20.11 1.60
N TYR A 289 -3.14 -19.65 0.38
CA TYR A 289 -2.38 -19.99 -0.83
C TYR A 289 -1.73 -18.75 -1.47
N SER A 290 -1.37 -17.76 -0.65
CA SER A 290 -0.75 -16.51 -1.11
C SER A 290 0.60 -16.69 -1.80
N ASP A 291 1.23 -17.86 -1.66
CA ASP A 291 2.46 -18.30 -2.31
C ASP A 291 2.26 -18.75 -3.77
N LEU A 292 1.00 -19.01 -4.18
CA LEU A 292 0.66 -19.36 -5.56
C LEU A 292 0.47 -18.11 -6.42
N ASP A 293 0.57 -18.27 -7.72
CA ASP A 293 0.25 -17.28 -8.74
C ASP A 293 -0.67 -17.96 -9.75
N VAL A 294 -1.98 -17.95 -9.45
CA VAL A 294 -3.01 -18.64 -10.21
C VAL A 294 -4.32 -17.87 -10.19
N ARG A 295 -5.12 -18.04 -11.24
CA ARG A 295 -6.47 -17.49 -11.37
C ARG A 295 -7.50 -18.58 -11.20
N VAL A 296 -8.45 -18.40 -10.28
CA VAL A 296 -9.51 -19.34 -9.94
C VAL A 296 -10.88 -18.75 -10.31
N ALA A 297 -11.67 -19.50 -11.09
CA ALA A 297 -13.01 -19.08 -11.48
C ALA A 297 -14.09 -19.69 -10.56
N VAL A 298 -15.09 -18.89 -10.17
CA VAL A 298 -16.28 -19.33 -9.43
C VAL A 298 -17.51 -18.85 -10.16
N MET A 299 -18.18 -19.77 -10.86
CA MET A 299 -19.28 -19.46 -11.77
C MET A 299 -20.60 -20.04 -11.29
N GLY A 300 -21.67 -19.26 -11.40
CA GLY A 300 -23.01 -19.60 -10.86
C GLY A 300 -23.86 -20.50 -11.76
N CYS A 301 -23.45 -20.73 -13.02
CA CYS A 301 -24.17 -21.64 -13.92
C CYS A 301 -23.23 -22.37 -14.89
N VAL A 302 -23.61 -23.56 -15.33
CA VAL A 302 -22.84 -24.38 -16.27
C VAL A 302 -22.99 -23.95 -17.75
N VAL A 303 -23.91 -23.05 -18.05
CA VAL A 303 -24.18 -22.61 -19.44
C VAL A 303 -23.05 -21.70 -19.94
N ASN A 304 -22.74 -20.63 -19.23
CA ASN A 304 -21.70 -19.68 -19.61
C ASN A 304 -20.41 -19.87 -18.78
N GLY A 305 -20.51 -20.58 -17.65
CA GLY A 305 -19.40 -20.76 -16.70
C GLY A 305 -18.12 -21.28 -17.34
N PRO A 306 -18.13 -22.36 -18.15
CA PRO A 306 -16.92 -22.84 -18.81
C PRO A 306 -16.29 -21.83 -19.76
N GLY A 307 -17.12 -21.06 -20.49
CA GLY A 307 -16.63 -19.99 -21.39
C GLY A 307 -16.00 -18.83 -20.66
N GLU A 308 -16.64 -18.35 -19.60
CA GLU A 308 -16.15 -17.25 -18.75
C GLU A 308 -14.93 -17.66 -17.91
N ALA A 309 -14.82 -18.96 -17.56
CA ALA A 309 -13.68 -19.53 -16.85
C ALA A 309 -12.48 -19.88 -17.75
N ARG A 310 -12.54 -19.62 -19.06
CA ARG A 310 -11.51 -20.05 -20.03
C ARG A 310 -10.14 -19.45 -19.73
N GLU A 311 -10.09 -18.21 -19.24
CA GLU A 311 -8.86 -17.53 -18.91
C GLU A 311 -8.34 -17.85 -17.49
N ALA A 312 -9.12 -18.59 -16.68
CA ALA A 312 -8.69 -19.06 -15.39
C ALA A 312 -7.87 -20.35 -15.51
N ASP A 313 -6.92 -20.56 -14.62
CA ASP A 313 -6.14 -21.81 -14.57
C ASP A 313 -7.05 -22.99 -14.27
N PHE A 314 -8.00 -22.81 -13.35
CA PHE A 314 -9.06 -23.76 -13.03
C PHE A 314 -10.22 -23.02 -12.34
N GLY A 315 -11.31 -23.73 -12.11
CA GLY A 315 -12.47 -23.15 -11.45
C GLY A 315 -13.63 -24.12 -11.32
N VAL A 316 -14.72 -23.62 -10.78
CA VAL A 316 -15.98 -24.36 -10.67
C VAL A 316 -17.13 -23.59 -11.29
N ALA A 317 -18.11 -24.32 -11.84
CA ALA A 317 -19.37 -23.75 -12.26
C ALA A 317 -20.51 -24.55 -11.66
N GLY A 318 -21.45 -23.84 -11.03
CA GLY A 318 -22.63 -24.44 -10.42
C GLY A 318 -23.69 -24.80 -11.42
N GLY A 319 -24.52 -25.78 -11.12
CA GLY A 319 -25.69 -26.19 -11.84
C GLY A 319 -26.73 -26.76 -10.89
N LYS A 320 -27.89 -27.17 -11.38
CA LYS A 320 -29.01 -27.60 -10.57
C LYS A 320 -28.70 -28.90 -9.80
N GLY A 321 -28.36 -28.74 -8.51
CA GLY A 321 -27.99 -29.83 -7.59
C GLY A 321 -26.62 -30.48 -7.87
N ALA A 322 -25.87 -30.00 -8.86
CA ALA A 322 -24.55 -30.47 -9.21
C ALA A 322 -23.73 -29.31 -9.78
N GLY A 323 -22.42 -29.46 -9.85
CA GLY A 323 -21.53 -28.51 -10.51
C GLY A 323 -20.40 -29.24 -11.24
N VAL A 324 -19.56 -28.47 -11.88
CA VAL A 324 -18.42 -28.96 -12.64
C VAL A 324 -17.12 -28.31 -12.18
N LEU A 325 -16.05 -29.10 -12.17
CA LEU A 325 -14.67 -28.60 -12.09
C LEU A 325 -14.19 -28.34 -13.51
N ILE A 326 -13.60 -27.17 -13.71
CA ILE A 326 -13.11 -26.68 -14.99
C ILE A 326 -11.61 -26.44 -14.87
N ARG A 327 -10.87 -26.78 -15.90
CA ARG A 327 -9.43 -26.45 -16.02
C ARG A 327 -9.19 -25.90 -17.42
N LYS A 328 -8.70 -24.66 -17.54
CA LYS A 328 -8.45 -23.97 -18.82
C LYS A 328 -9.65 -24.00 -19.77
N GLY A 329 -10.86 -23.84 -19.24
CA GLY A 329 -12.11 -23.84 -20.01
C GLY A 329 -12.71 -25.23 -20.30
N GLU A 330 -12.02 -26.32 -19.97
CA GLU A 330 -12.53 -27.69 -20.18
C GLU A 330 -13.15 -28.26 -18.90
N VAL A 331 -14.29 -28.91 -19.04
CA VAL A 331 -14.95 -29.60 -17.91
C VAL A 331 -14.20 -30.90 -17.62
N ILE A 332 -13.64 -31.00 -16.43
CA ILE A 332 -12.84 -32.16 -15.98
C ILE A 332 -13.71 -33.18 -15.25
N ARG A 333 -14.60 -32.70 -14.38
CA ARG A 333 -15.43 -33.57 -13.54
C ARG A 333 -16.74 -32.88 -13.16
N THR A 334 -17.83 -33.68 -13.16
CA THR A 334 -19.12 -33.30 -12.57
C THR A 334 -19.21 -33.85 -11.15
N MET A 335 -19.78 -33.08 -10.21
CA MET A 335 -19.85 -33.44 -8.79
C MET A 335 -21.04 -32.75 -8.11
N PRO A 336 -21.49 -33.23 -6.93
CA PRO A 336 -22.46 -32.52 -6.12
C PRO A 336 -21.95 -31.10 -5.72
N GLU A 337 -22.85 -30.15 -5.54
CA GLU A 337 -22.50 -28.76 -5.14
C GLU A 337 -21.61 -28.70 -3.88
N ALA A 338 -21.89 -29.56 -2.90
CA ALA A 338 -21.10 -29.61 -1.65
C ALA A 338 -19.62 -29.99 -1.85
N GLU A 339 -19.28 -30.61 -2.98
CA GLU A 339 -17.91 -31.01 -3.31
C GLU A 339 -17.11 -29.91 -4.07
N LEU A 340 -17.74 -28.83 -4.50
CA LEU A 340 -17.07 -27.79 -5.31
C LEU A 340 -15.92 -27.13 -4.57
N LEU A 341 -16.13 -26.70 -3.34
CA LEU A 341 -15.07 -26.08 -2.53
C LEU A 341 -13.92 -27.05 -2.19
N PRO A 342 -14.17 -28.28 -1.72
CA PRO A 342 -13.13 -29.30 -1.59
C PRO A 342 -12.35 -29.59 -2.86
N ALA A 343 -13.01 -29.59 -4.02
CA ALA A 343 -12.35 -29.82 -5.30
C ALA A 343 -11.40 -28.67 -5.69
N LEU A 344 -11.81 -27.41 -5.44
CA LEU A 344 -10.93 -26.25 -5.61
C LEU A 344 -9.71 -26.32 -4.68
N GLU A 345 -9.91 -26.68 -3.42
CA GLU A 345 -8.81 -26.83 -2.48
C GLU A 345 -7.82 -27.92 -2.91
N ALA A 346 -8.31 -29.05 -3.39
CA ALA A 346 -7.48 -30.12 -3.90
C ALA A 346 -6.63 -29.67 -5.12
N GLU A 347 -7.18 -28.85 -6.02
CA GLU A 347 -6.42 -28.27 -7.14
C GLU A 347 -5.33 -27.31 -6.67
N LEU A 348 -5.63 -26.44 -5.68
CA LEU A 348 -4.63 -25.55 -5.08
C LEU A 348 -3.49 -26.34 -4.44
N GLN A 349 -3.81 -27.39 -3.68
CA GLN A 349 -2.82 -28.27 -3.06
C GLN A 349 -1.95 -28.98 -4.10
N ARG A 350 -2.56 -29.49 -5.18
CA ARG A 350 -1.85 -30.11 -6.30
C ARG A 350 -0.85 -29.15 -6.93
N ILE A 351 -1.30 -27.93 -7.29
CA ILE A 351 -0.45 -26.92 -7.91
C ILE A 351 0.70 -26.52 -6.97
N ARG A 352 0.42 -26.37 -5.66
CA ARG A 352 1.46 -26.07 -4.66
C ARG A 352 2.50 -27.18 -4.58
N ALA A 353 2.08 -28.46 -4.69
CA ALA A 353 2.99 -29.60 -4.67
C ALA A 353 3.86 -29.68 -5.94
N GLU A 354 3.32 -29.34 -7.10
CA GLU A 354 4.04 -29.32 -8.38
C GLU A 354 5.08 -28.20 -8.51
N ARG A 355 4.96 -27.15 -7.69
CA ARG A 355 5.89 -25.99 -7.68
C ARG A 355 7.02 -26.11 -6.63
N ARG A 356 6.95 -27.12 -5.78
CA ARG A 356 8.00 -27.47 -4.81
C ARG A 356 8.99 -28.44 -5.41
#